data_1adb8079f817eb0e7c3076f7ec198296
#
_entry.id   1adb8079f817eb0e7c3076f7ec198296
#
_cell.length_a   1.000
_cell.length_b   1.000
_cell.length_c   1.000
_cell.angle_alpha   90.00
_cell.angle_beta   90.00
_cell.angle_gamma   90.00
#
_symmetry.space_group_name_H-M   'P 1'
#
loop_
_entity.id
_entity.type
_entity.pdbx_description
1 polymer ?
#
loop_
_entity_poly.entity_id
_entity_poly.type
_entity_poly.pdbx_seq_one_letter_code
_entity_poly.pdbx_strand_id
1 'polypeptide(L)'
;MTPKNKKLIIITSLLTLLPIPVGLLLRNKFPETMAIHWGVTSQADGFASVPTAVFLMPAIMLLTHLFCILVCFLDPGNRNRNQKILHLVLWTVPVVCNISCCGIYALALGVEFSPVLWTTVPLGLLFALIGNYMPKTRMNSTVGIKVPWTYTSEENWNATHRLAGKLWVIGGILMALGGFLPNGWAVAVMFGLILPMTVVPIVYSWRFYEKEKKQGKDIQAGYSSIDKKIMKGSGIFLILITAFVLFMLFFGDIHYVFNEDHLLVDANMYTDYVLRYETIEEIEYREGNVPGLRVGGFGSFRLLMGFFENEEFGTHTRYTYYDPEACIVLTVRGKAVVLSAKTAEETRTLYETLLSKIG
;
A
#
# COMPACT_ATOMS: atom_id res chain seq x y z
N MET A 1 0.22 19.07 27.35
CA MET A 1 1.26 18.96 26.30
C MET A 1 2.43 19.85 26.67
N THR A 2 3.65 19.31 26.82
CA THR A 2 4.82 20.11 27.20
C THR A 2 5.26 21.00 26.02
N PRO A 3 5.89 22.18 26.27
CA PRO A 3 6.42 23.04 25.20
C PRO A 3 7.39 22.31 24.27
N LYS A 4 8.17 21.37 24.82
CA LYS A 4 9.11 20.53 24.08
C LYS A 4 8.40 19.62 23.06
N ASN A 5 7.26 19.03 23.42
CA ASN A 5 6.48 18.18 22.53
C ASN A 5 5.81 19.00 21.42
N LYS A 6 5.35 20.24 21.70
CA LYS A 6 4.81 21.15 20.68
C LYS A 6 5.87 21.47 19.61
N LYS A 7 7.07 21.84 20.04
CA LYS A 7 8.19 22.12 19.12
C LYS A 7 8.54 20.89 18.27
N LEU A 8 8.59 19.71 18.88
CA LEU A 8 8.91 18.47 18.15
C LEU A 8 7.83 18.13 17.10
N ILE A 9 6.55 18.30 17.42
CA ILE A 9 5.45 18.08 16.47
C ILE A 9 5.56 19.02 15.28
N ILE A 10 5.82 20.29 15.51
CA ILE A 10 5.99 21.26 14.42
C ILE A 10 7.17 20.84 13.53
N ILE A 11 8.32 20.52 14.13
CA ILE A 11 9.51 20.10 13.37
C ILE A 11 9.21 18.83 12.54
N THR A 12 8.61 17.82 13.15
CA THR A 12 8.33 16.56 12.45
C THR A 12 7.28 16.72 11.36
N SER A 13 6.26 17.57 11.56
CA SER A 13 5.29 17.90 10.52
C SER A 13 5.92 18.67 9.35
N LEU A 14 6.79 19.63 9.63
CA LEU A 14 7.53 20.35 8.57
C LEU A 14 8.49 19.42 7.81
N LEU A 15 9.16 18.51 8.51
CA LEU A 15 10.01 17.51 7.88
C LEU A 15 9.21 16.53 7.00
N THR A 16 7.96 16.22 7.33
CA THR A 16 7.10 15.40 6.46
C THR A 16 6.79 16.11 5.14
N LEU A 17 6.73 17.43 5.13
CA LEU A 17 6.50 18.23 3.94
C LEU A 17 7.78 18.59 3.17
N LEU A 18 8.97 18.28 3.70
CA LEU A 18 10.25 18.61 3.07
C LEU A 18 10.41 18.08 1.63
N PRO A 19 9.87 16.92 1.25
CA PRO A 19 9.92 16.47 -0.14
C PRO A 19 9.27 17.42 -1.13
N ILE A 20 8.25 18.21 -0.74
CA ILE A 20 7.57 19.14 -1.65
C ILE A 20 8.52 20.21 -2.20
N PRO A 21 9.18 21.06 -1.37
CA PRO A 21 10.10 22.06 -1.90
C PRO A 21 11.28 21.43 -2.67
N VAL A 22 11.76 20.26 -2.26
CA VAL A 22 12.80 19.52 -3.00
C VAL A 22 12.30 19.10 -4.38
N GLY A 23 11.12 18.51 -4.47
CA GLY A 23 10.50 18.12 -5.74
C GLY A 23 10.22 19.31 -6.66
N LEU A 24 9.79 20.45 -6.09
CA LEU A 24 9.59 21.68 -6.87
C LEU A 24 10.89 22.25 -7.44
N LEU A 25 12.00 22.18 -6.69
CA LEU A 25 13.31 22.60 -7.18
C LEU A 25 13.83 21.69 -8.30
N LEU A 26 13.48 20.40 -8.27
CA LEU A 26 13.92 19.40 -9.23
C LEU A 26 12.95 19.21 -10.40
N ARG A 27 11.77 19.86 -10.39
CA ARG A 27 10.66 19.59 -11.32
C ARG A 27 11.06 19.60 -12.81
N ASN A 28 11.96 20.48 -13.19
CA ASN A 28 12.41 20.63 -14.59
C ASN A 28 13.41 19.54 -15.03
N LYS A 29 13.87 18.71 -14.09
CA LYS A 29 14.77 17.58 -14.34
C LYS A 29 14.03 16.24 -14.33
N PHE A 30 12.78 16.24 -13.90
CA PHE A 30 11.95 15.03 -13.87
C PHE A 30 11.34 14.74 -15.25
N PRO A 31 11.10 13.49 -15.61
CA PRO A 31 10.32 13.11 -16.77
C PRO A 31 8.85 13.59 -16.62
N GLU A 32 8.07 13.58 -17.68
CA GLU A 32 6.64 13.98 -17.63
C GLU A 32 5.82 13.16 -16.63
N THR A 33 6.15 11.89 -16.52
CA THR A 33 5.56 10.96 -15.53
C THR A 33 6.66 10.31 -14.69
N MET A 34 6.40 10.13 -13.41
CA MET A 34 7.31 9.53 -12.44
C MET A 34 6.74 8.19 -11.97
N ALA A 35 7.59 7.17 -11.92
CA ALA A 35 7.24 5.90 -11.30
C ALA A 35 7.05 6.12 -9.78
N ILE A 36 5.92 5.67 -9.24
CA ILE A 36 5.54 5.79 -7.82
C ILE A 36 5.22 4.44 -7.17
N HIS A 37 5.15 3.37 -7.95
CA HIS A 37 4.94 2.01 -7.49
C HIS A 37 5.79 1.03 -8.32
N TRP A 38 6.27 -0.03 -7.66
CA TRP A 38 7.05 -1.09 -8.27
C TRP A 38 6.56 -2.44 -7.79
N GLY A 39 6.41 -3.38 -8.73
CA GLY A 39 6.07 -4.75 -8.46
C GLY A 39 7.18 -5.54 -7.77
N VAL A 40 6.90 -6.80 -7.47
CA VAL A 40 7.83 -7.74 -6.81
C VAL A 40 9.11 -8.01 -7.62
N THR A 41 9.07 -7.77 -8.92
CA THR A 41 10.19 -7.90 -9.85
C THR A 41 11.05 -6.64 -9.94
N SER A 42 10.76 -5.60 -9.14
CA SER A 42 11.36 -4.25 -9.22
C SER A 42 11.07 -3.48 -10.51
N GLN A 43 10.14 -3.93 -11.33
CA GLN A 43 9.66 -3.16 -12.47
C GLN A 43 8.60 -2.16 -12.02
N ALA A 44 8.68 -0.94 -12.53
CA ALA A 44 7.68 0.09 -12.27
C ALA A 44 6.36 -0.31 -12.95
N ASP A 45 5.29 -0.35 -12.17
CA ASP A 45 3.94 -0.73 -12.61
C ASP A 45 2.87 0.29 -12.20
N GLY A 46 3.29 1.43 -11.65
CA GLY A 46 2.43 2.57 -11.34
C GLY A 46 3.17 3.88 -11.51
N PHE A 47 2.56 4.80 -12.26
CA PHE A 47 3.11 6.10 -12.60
C PHE A 47 2.15 7.21 -12.21
N ALA A 48 2.70 8.41 -12.01
CA ALA A 48 1.92 9.61 -11.75
C ALA A 48 2.55 10.83 -12.41
N SER A 49 1.74 11.85 -12.69
CA SER A 49 2.28 13.15 -13.12
C SER A 49 3.19 13.74 -12.04
N VAL A 50 4.15 14.56 -12.45
CA VAL A 50 5.09 15.23 -11.52
C VAL A 50 4.37 15.94 -10.37
N PRO A 51 3.30 16.76 -10.60
CA PRO A 51 2.57 17.37 -9.50
C PRO A 51 1.98 16.33 -8.52
N THR A 52 1.39 15.26 -9.04
CA THR A 52 0.82 14.19 -8.20
C THR A 52 1.90 13.51 -7.36
N ALA A 53 3.03 13.12 -7.95
CA ALA A 53 4.13 12.47 -7.25
C ALA A 53 4.76 13.38 -6.17
N VAL A 54 4.86 14.69 -6.44
CA VAL A 54 5.48 15.66 -5.52
C VAL A 54 4.56 16.03 -4.36
N PHE A 55 3.25 16.18 -4.59
CA PHE A 55 2.34 16.70 -3.55
C PHE A 55 1.54 15.62 -2.84
N LEU A 56 1.01 14.60 -3.57
CA LEU A 56 0.04 13.67 -3.01
C LEU A 56 0.64 12.82 -1.89
N MET A 57 1.83 12.25 -2.10
CA MET A 57 2.44 11.38 -1.10
C MET A 57 2.79 12.11 0.19
N PRO A 58 3.51 13.26 0.19
CA PRO A 58 3.75 14.01 1.42
C PRO A 58 2.47 14.51 2.10
N ALA A 59 1.41 14.86 1.34
CA ALA A 59 0.13 15.26 1.91
C ALA A 59 -0.56 14.10 2.66
N ILE A 60 -0.63 12.92 2.05
CA ILE A 60 -1.17 11.70 2.71
C ILE A 60 -0.34 11.36 3.96
N MET A 61 0.99 11.42 3.85
CA MET A 61 1.88 11.14 4.97
C MET A 61 1.74 12.18 6.09
N LEU A 62 1.52 13.45 5.77
CA LEU A 62 1.20 14.47 6.79
C LEU A 62 -0.12 14.17 7.50
N LEU A 63 -1.18 13.82 6.76
CA LEU A 63 -2.46 13.43 7.36
C LEU A 63 -2.29 12.22 8.27
N THR A 64 -1.54 11.21 7.84
CA THR A 64 -1.19 10.04 8.65
C THR A 64 -0.42 10.44 9.91
N HIS A 65 0.57 11.35 9.78
CA HIS A 65 1.35 11.86 10.90
C HIS A 65 0.46 12.57 11.93
N LEU A 66 -0.41 13.48 11.47
CA LEU A 66 -1.34 14.19 12.35
C LEU A 66 -2.34 13.24 13.02
N PHE A 67 -2.82 12.23 12.31
CA PHE A 67 -3.66 11.18 12.87
C PHE A 67 -2.94 10.38 13.96
N CYS A 68 -1.70 9.95 13.74
CA CYS A 68 -0.89 9.27 14.75
C CYS A 68 -0.68 10.15 15.99
N ILE A 69 -0.43 11.44 15.81
CA ILE A 69 -0.32 12.42 16.89
C ILE A 69 -1.63 12.47 17.66
N LEU A 70 -2.76 12.64 16.98
CA LEU A 70 -4.08 12.73 17.61
C LEU A 70 -4.36 11.48 18.47
N VAL A 71 -4.15 10.27 17.91
CA VAL A 71 -4.37 9.01 18.63
C VAL A 71 -3.45 8.91 19.86
N CYS A 72 -2.18 9.28 19.73
CA CYS A 72 -1.24 9.30 20.87
C CYS A 72 -1.67 10.26 21.98
N PHE A 73 -2.30 11.39 21.65
CA PHE A 73 -2.77 12.36 22.66
C PHE A 73 -4.11 12.02 23.26
N LEU A 74 -4.97 11.31 22.54
CA LEU A 74 -6.26 10.84 23.05
C LEU A 74 -6.10 9.67 24.02
N ASP A 75 -4.97 8.97 24.00
CA ASP A 75 -4.70 7.84 24.90
C ASP A 75 -4.20 8.35 26.29
N PRO A 76 -5.00 8.17 27.35
CA PRO A 76 -4.59 8.58 28.70
C PRO A 76 -3.33 7.88 29.20
N GLY A 77 -3.08 6.63 28.74
CA GLY A 77 -1.91 5.85 29.09
C GLY A 77 -0.60 6.43 28.55
N ASN A 78 -0.65 7.11 27.39
CA ASN A 78 0.51 7.72 26.75
C ASN A 78 0.82 9.14 27.23
N ARG A 79 -0.16 9.84 27.79
CA ARG A 79 -0.09 11.28 28.07
C ARG A 79 1.07 11.67 29.00
N ASN A 80 1.45 10.80 29.94
CA ASN A 80 2.51 11.09 30.93
C ASN A 80 3.56 9.98 31.11
N ARG A 81 3.42 8.82 30.47
CA ARG A 81 4.21 7.62 30.82
C ARG A 81 5.22 7.15 29.78
N ASN A 82 5.04 7.44 28.50
CA ASN A 82 5.84 6.87 27.40
C ASN A 82 6.43 7.92 26.45
N GLN A 83 7.18 8.90 26.99
CA GLN A 83 7.81 9.95 26.15
C GLN A 83 8.69 9.40 25.03
N LYS A 84 9.41 8.29 25.28
CA LYS A 84 10.27 7.66 24.27
C LYS A 84 9.46 7.08 23.10
N ILE A 85 8.30 6.50 23.39
CA ILE A 85 7.40 5.95 22.35
C ILE A 85 6.76 7.08 21.57
N LEU A 86 6.32 8.14 22.23
CA LEU A 86 5.84 9.33 21.55
C LEU A 86 6.88 9.88 20.55
N HIS A 87 8.14 9.99 20.98
CA HIS A 87 9.22 10.41 20.08
C HIS A 87 9.40 9.44 18.89
N LEU A 88 9.36 8.13 19.14
CA LEU A 88 9.45 7.14 18.07
C LEU A 88 8.34 7.33 17.03
N VAL A 89 7.07 7.45 17.48
CA VAL A 89 5.92 7.68 16.60
C VAL A 89 6.07 8.99 15.82
N LEU A 90 6.50 10.06 16.48
CA LEU A 90 6.68 11.37 15.84
C LEU A 90 7.75 11.36 14.75
N TRP A 91 8.81 10.55 14.88
CA TRP A 91 9.88 10.47 13.90
C TRP A 91 9.63 9.42 12.80
N THR A 92 8.84 8.40 13.05
CA THR A 92 8.61 7.31 12.08
C THR A 92 8.04 7.82 10.77
N VAL A 93 6.95 8.59 10.80
CA VAL A 93 6.27 9.02 9.57
C VAL A 93 7.13 9.98 8.73
N PRO A 94 7.76 11.03 9.31
CA PRO A 94 8.66 11.90 8.55
C PRO A 94 9.83 11.15 7.90
N VAL A 95 10.45 10.23 8.63
CA VAL A 95 11.58 9.44 8.12
C VAL A 95 11.14 8.55 6.96
N VAL A 96 10.04 7.81 7.10
CA VAL A 96 9.50 6.97 6.03
C VAL A 96 9.13 7.83 4.82
N CYS A 97 8.46 8.97 5.01
CA CYS A 97 8.08 9.88 3.92
C CYS A 97 9.32 10.35 3.12
N ASN A 98 10.34 10.83 3.83
CA ASN A 98 11.54 11.35 3.17
C ASN A 98 12.34 10.24 2.45
N ILE A 99 12.47 9.06 3.04
CA ILE A 99 13.13 7.92 2.39
C ILE A 99 12.38 7.52 1.12
N SER A 100 11.05 7.40 1.20
CA SER A 100 10.22 7.01 0.05
C SER A 100 10.29 8.04 -1.08
N CYS A 101 10.08 9.32 -0.76
CA CYS A 101 10.17 10.40 -1.77
C CYS A 101 11.58 10.55 -2.35
N CYS A 102 12.63 10.38 -1.53
CA CYS A 102 14.01 10.41 -2.00
C CYS A 102 14.27 9.31 -3.02
N GLY A 103 13.78 8.08 -2.76
CA GLY A 103 13.87 6.98 -3.72
C GLY A 103 13.13 7.27 -5.03
N ILE A 104 11.88 7.75 -4.95
CA ILE A 104 11.09 8.14 -6.12
C ILE A 104 11.83 9.21 -6.95
N TYR A 105 12.34 10.25 -6.30
CA TYR A 105 13.03 11.33 -6.99
C TYR A 105 14.37 10.90 -7.59
N ALA A 106 15.12 10.06 -6.86
CA ALA A 106 16.40 9.55 -7.36
C ALA A 106 16.22 8.68 -8.62
N LEU A 107 15.21 7.77 -8.62
CA LEU A 107 14.86 6.97 -9.79
C LEU A 107 14.39 7.85 -10.95
N ALA A 108 13.56 8.87 -10.68
CA ALA A 108 13.11 9.82 -11.70
C ALA A 108 14.25 10.66 -12.30
N LEU A 109 15.35 10.85 -11.57
CA LEU A 109 16.57 11.50 -12.04
C LEU A 109 17.55 10.54 -12.73
N GLY A 110 17.18 9.28 -12.94
CA GLY A 110 18.01 8.29 -13.61
C GLY A 110 19.05 7.60 -12.72
N VAL A 111 18.95 7.72 -11.39
CA VAL A 111 19.84 6.97 -10.48
C VAL A 111 19.39 5.52 -10.44
N GLU A 112 20.27 4.62 -10.84
CA GLU A 112 19.98 3.18 -10.88
C GLU A 112 20.18 2.52 -9.51
N PHE A 113 19.14 1.94 -8.95
CA PHE A 113 19.16 1.07 -7.78
C PHE A 113 17.92 0.18 -7.73
N SER A 114 17.99 -0.90 -6.94
CA SER A 114 16.84 -1.79 -6.76
C SER A 114 15.79 -1.14 -5.85
N PRO A 115 14.55 -0.89 -6.33
CA PRO A 115 13.44 -0.42 -5.49
C PRO A 115 13.12 -1.37 -4.34
N VAL A 116 13.28 -2.68 -4.54
CA VAL A 116 13.10 -3.69 -3.48
C VAL A 116 14.15 -3.52 -2.39
N LEU A 117 15.43 -3.34 -2.74
CA LEU A 117 16.49 -3.08 -1.76
C LEU A 117 16.23 -1.77 -1.00
N TRP A 118 15.86 -0.71 -1.73
CA TRP A 118 15.55 0.61 -1.14
C TRP A 118 14.38 0.56 -0.17
N THR A 119 13.45 -0.37 -0.35
CA THR A 119 12.29 -0.55 0.54
C THR A 119 12.60 -1.49 1.71
N THR A 120 13.21 -2.65 1.43
CA THR A 120 13.39 -3.70 2.45
C THR A 120 14.42 -3.32 3.51
N VAL A 121 15.51 -2.63 3.14
CA VAL A 121 16.56 -2.24 4.10
C VAL A 121 16.03 -1.22 5.11
N PRO A 122 15.44 -0.07 4.72
CA PRO A 122 14.88 0.87 5.69
C PRO A 122 13.73 0.29 6.51
N LEU A 123 12.88 -0.54 5.90
CA LEU A 123 11.76 -1.19 6.59
C LEU A 123 12.27 -2.19 7.64
N GLY A 124 13.27 -2.99 7.30
CA GLY A 124 13.91 -3.92 8.23
C GLY A 124 14.57 -3.19 9.41
N LEU A 125 15.29 -2.10 9.14
CA LEU A 125 15.88 -1.25 10.20
C LEU A 125 14.81 -0.59 11.07
N LEU A 126 13.69 -0.15 10.49
CA LEU A 126 12.55 0.37 11.23
C LEU A 126 11.94 -0.69 12.16
N PHE A 127 11.75 -1.91 11.67
CA PHE A 127 11.25 -3.02 12.50
C PHE A 127 12.23 -3.36 13.63
N ALA A 128 13.52 -3.40 13.36
CA ALA A 128 14.53 -3.60 14.39
C ALA A 128 14.51 -2.48 15.46
N LEU A 129 14.35 -1.23 15.02
CA LEU A 129 14.21 -0.08 15.91
C LEU A 129 12.96 -0.20 16.78
N ILE A 130 11.79 -0.46 16.19
CA ILE A 130 10.53 -0.66 16.91
C ILE A 130 10.67 -1.82 17.89
N GLY A 131 11.25 -2.95 17.47
CA GLY A 131 11.51 -4.12 18.30
C GLY A 131 12.33 -3.79 19.55
N ASN A 132 13.37 -2.97 19.42
CA ASN A 132 14.19 -2.52 20.54
C ASN A 132 13.43 -1.64 21.56
N TYR A 133 12.35 -0.98 21.11
CA TYR A 133 11.50 -0.19 21.99
C TYR A 133 10.34 -0.98 22.61
N MET A 134 9.90 -2.08 21.99
CA MET A 134 8.76 -2.88 22.50
C MET A 134 8.85 -3.29 23.97
N PRO A 135 9.98 -3.80 24.49
CA PRO A 135 10.09 -4.18 25.89
C PRO A 135 9.93 -3.01 26.89
N LYS A 136 10.06 -1.77 26.39
CA LYS A 136 9.96 -0.55 27.19
C LYS A 136 8.55 0.03 27.16
N THR A 137 7.65 -0.59 26.42
CA THR A 137 6.26 -0.15 26.24
C THR A 137 5.42 -0.60 27.43
N ARG A 138 4.97 0.35 28.25
CA ARG A 138 3.98 0.09 29.31
C ARG A 138 2.62 -0.12 28.68
N MET A 139 1.74 -0.82 29.40
CA MET A 139 0.37 -1.09 28.95
C MET A 139 -0.35 0.22 28.57
N ASN A 140 -0.83 0.29 27.34
CA ASN A 140 -1.51 1.46 26.75
C ASN A 140 -2.39 1.03 25.58
N SER A 141 -3.30 1.92 25.13
CA SER A 141 -4.25 1.63 24.06
C SER A 141 -3.73 1.96 22.65
N THR A 142 -2.54 2.56 22.53
CA THR A 142 -2.05 3.10 21.23
C THR A 142 -0.99 2.22 20.58
N VAL A 143 0.06 1.85 21.31
CA VAL A 143 1.26 1.19 20.77
C VAL A 143 1.50 -0.14 21.48
N GLY A 144 1.73 -1.20 20.68
CA GLY A 144 2.05 -2.54 21.17
C GLY A 144 1.15 -3.62 20.58
N ILE A 145 1.35 -4.85 21.07
CA ILE A 145 0.52 -6.01 20.70
C ILE A 145 -0.74 -5.97 21.58
N LYS A 146 -1.83 -5.50 20.98
CA LYS A 146 -3.08 -5.18 21.66
C LYS A 146 -4.17 -6.21 21.34
N VAL A 147 -4.01 -7.39 21.88
CA VAL A 147 -5.05 -8.42 21.83
C VAL A 147 -5.72 -8.55 23.21
N PRO A 148 -6.97 -9.05 23.31
CA PRO A 148 -7.71 -9.06 24.56
C PRO A 148 -6.93 -9.62 25.75
N TRP A 149 -6.24 -10.71 25.54
CA TRP A 149 -5.48 -11.42 26.60
C TRP A 149 -4.15 -10.76 26.97
N THR A 150 -3.54 -9.89 26.14
CA THR A 150 -2.36 -9.12 26.56
C THR A 150 -2.66 -8.09 27.63
N TYR A 151 -3.92 -7.67 27.74
CA TYR A 151 -4.36 -6.69 28.73
C TYR A 151 -4.81 -7.29 30.06
N THR A 152 -4.79 -8.63 30.19
CA THR A 152 -5.28 -9.28 31.40
C THR A 152 -4.35 -9.11 32.59
N SER A 153 -3.03 -8.96 32.33
CA SER A 153 -2.06 -8.70 33.38
C SER A 153 -0.86 -7.90 32.83
N GLU A 154 -0.20 -7.11 33.70
CA GLU A 154 1.04 -6.45 33.37
C GLU A 154 2.17 -7.45 33.08
N GLU A 155 2.12 -8.63 33.71
CA GLU A 155 3.08 -9.71 33.47
C GLU A 155 2.94 -10.24 32.03
N ASN A 156 1.70 -10.51 31.57
CA ASN A 156 1.47 -10.94 30.20
C ASN A 156 1.90 -9.88 29.19
N TRP A 157 1.50 -8.62 29.43
CA TRP A 157 1.95 -7.50 28.60
C TRP A 157 3.47 -7.46 28.45
N ASN A 158 4.15 -7.41 29.60
CA ASN A 158 5.61 -7.29 29.62
C ASN A 158 6.33 -8.50 29.03
N ALA A 159 5.84 -9.72 29.27
CA ALA A 159 6.39 -10.95 28.72
C ALA A 159 6.23 -11.00 27.21
N THR A 160 5.02 -10.67 26.71
CA THR A 160 4.71 -10.62 25.27
C THR A 160 5.57 -9.60 24.55
N HIS A 161 5.69 -8.37 25.08
CA HIS A 161 6.47 -7.33 24.44
C HIS A 161 7.98 -7.56 24.50
N ARG A 162 8.48 -8.28 25.51
CA ARG A 162 9.89 -8.75 25.53
C ARG A 162 10.17 -9.78 24.46
N LEU A 163 9.27 -10.76 24.26
CA LEU A 163 9.40 -11.76 23.19
C LEU A 163 9.30 -11.07 21.81
N ALA A 164 8.27 -10.28 21.61
CA ALA A 164 8.06 -9.55 20.36
C ALA A 164 9.25 -8.66 20.03
N GLY A 165 9.80 -7.94 21.01
CA GLY A 165 10.97 -7.10 20.82
C GLY A 165 12.16 -7.86 20.24
N LYS A 166 12.46 -9.05 20.78
CA LYS A 166 13.53 -9.92 20.26
C LYS A 166 13.25 -10.36 18.82
N LEU A 167 12.04 -10.83 18.54
CA LEU A 167 11.65 -11.29 17.20
C LEU A 167 11.69 -10.16 16.18
N TRP A 168 11.25 -8.96 16.56
CA TRP A 168 11.24 -7.80 15.66
C TRP A 168 12.65 -7.25 15.40
N VAL A 169 13.56 -7.30 16.40
CA VAL A 169 14.97 -6.93 16.18
C VAL A 169 15.64 -7.92 15.24
N ILE A 170 15.53 -9.22 15.52
CA ILE A 170 16.16 -10.26 14.69
C ILE A 170 15.54 -10.28 13.30
N GLY A 171 14.21 -10.32 13.21
CA GLY A 171 13.47 -10.33 11.95
C GLY A 171 13.72 -9.07 11.11
N GLY A 172 13.80 -7.89 11.74
CA GLY A 172 14.12 -6.64 11.07
C GLY A 172 15.55 -6.65 10.49
N ILE A 173 16.53 -7.14 11.21
CA ILE A 173 17.91 -7.30 10.72
C ILE A 173 17.94 -8.31 9.56
N LEU A 174 17.30 -9.47 9.70
CA LEU A 174 17.23 -10.47 8.64
C LEU A 174 16.50 -9.94 7.39
N MET A 175 15.45 -9.12 7.58
CA MET A 175 14.75 -8.46 6.47
C MET A 175 15.67 -7.47 5.74
N ALA A 176 16.42 -6.65 6.47
CA ALA A 176 17.39 -5.72 5.88
C ALA A 176 18.48 -6.47 5.09
N LEU A 177 19.00 -7.56 5.65
CA LEU A 177 19.97 -8.43 4.96
C LEU A 177 19.34 -9.15 3.76
N GLY A 178 18.08 -9.59 3.89
CA GLY A 178 17.31 -10.23 2.81
C GLY A 178 17.09 -9.32 1.60
N GLY A 179 17.13 -8.01 1.79
CA GLY A 179 17.04 -7.05 0.69
C GLY A 179 18.17 -7.15 -0.35
N PHE A 180 19.31 -7.75 0.00
CA PHE A 180 20.41 -8.00 -0.92
C PHE A 180 20.26 -9.30 -1.74
N LEU A 181 19.21 -10.08 -1.49
CA LEU A 181 18.89 -11.24 -2.30
C LEU A 181 18.24 -10.82 -3.63
N PRO A 182 18.19 -11.70 -4.65
CA PRO A 182 17.41 -11.42 -5.85
C PRO A 182 15.96 -11.02 -5.51
N ASN A 183 15.38 -10.11 -6.29
CA ASN A 183 14.14 -9.40 -5.93
C ASN A 183 12.99 -10.30 -5.42
N GLY A 184 12.72 -11.42 -6.08
CA GLY A 184 11.68 -12.36 -5.67
C GLY A 184 11.95 -12.99 -4.28
N TRP A 185 13.20 -13.35 -3.99
CA TRP A 185 13.60 -13.88 -2.69
C TRP A 185 13.59 -12.82 -1.59
N ALA A 186 14.01 -11.58 -1.90
CA ALA A 186 13.94 -10.47 -0.94
C ALA A 186 12.49 -10.22 -0.47
N VAL A 187 11.54 -10.23 -1.40
CA VAL A 187 10.11 -10.09 -1.09
C VAL A 187 9.58 -11.29 -0.31
N ALA A 188 9.95 -12.53 -0.70
CA ALA A 188 9.55 -13.74 0.02
C ALA A 188 10.07 -13.75 1.46
N VAL A 189 11.34 -13.35 1.68
CA VAL A 189 11.94 -13.22 3.03
C VAL A 189 11.21 -12.16 3.83
N MET A 190 10.90 -11.00 3.25
CA MET A 190 10.15 -9.94 3.91
C MET A 190 8.80 -10.44 4.46
N PHE A 191 7.97 -11.04 3.62
CA PHE A 191 6.66 -11.57 4.06
C PHE A 191 6.81 -12.77 4.99
N GLY A 192 7.76 -13.67 4.71
CA GLY A 192 8.06 -14.83 5.53
C GLY A 192 8.48 -14.47 6.97
N LEU A 193 9.14 -13.32 7.17
CA LEU A 193 9.55 -12.83 8.50
C LEU A 193 8.42 -12.07 9.20
N ILE A 194 7.61 -11.29 8.49
CA ILE A 194 6.49 -10.53 9.08
C ILE A 194 5.50 -11.48 9.78
N LEU A 195 5.21 -12.63 9.17
CA LEU A 195 4.25 -13.59 9.71
C LEU A 195 4.65 -14.10 11.11
N PRO A 196 5.84 -14.70 11.34
CA PRO A 196 6.23 -15.14 12.67
C PRO A 196 6.45 -13.98 13.65
N MET A 197 6.96 -12.82 13.20
CA MET A 197 7.09 -11.62 14.04
C MET A 197 5.75 -11.15 14.61
N THR A 198 4.65 -11.43 13.92
CA THR A 198 3.30 -11.05 14.33
C THR A 198 2.59 -12.18 15.08
N VAL A 199 2.56 -13.39 14.52
CA VAL A 199 1.76 -14.51 15.03
C VAL A 199 2.34 -15.10 16.32
N VAL A 200 3.68 -15.27 16.39
CA VAL A 200 4.32 -15.90 17.56
C VAL A 200 4.06 -15.15 18.87
N PRO A 201 4.20 -13.82 18.94
CA PRO A 201 3.87 -13.09 20.18
C PRO A 201 2.38 -13.15 20.54
N ILE A 202 1.48 -13.17 19.54
CA ILE A 202 0.04 -13.28 19.78
C ILE A 202 -0.29 -14.62 20.41
N VAL A 203 0.23 -15.72 19.84
CA VAL A 203 0.03 -17.08 20.36
C VAL A 203 0.68 -17.24 21.75
N TYR A 204 1.86 -16.67 21.94
CA TYR A 204 2.53 -16.66 23.24
C TYR A 204 1.70 -15.95 24.31
N SER A 205 1.17 -14.78 24.00
CA SER A 205 0.31 -14.01 24.91
C SER A 205 -0.97 -14.78 25.28
N TRP A 206 -1.58 -15.47 24.32
CA TRP A 206 -2.74 -16.31 24.56
C TRP A 206 -2.40 -17.50 25.49
N ARG A 207 -1.28 -18.19 25.24
CA ARG A 207 -0.82 -19.28 26.12
C ARG A 207 -0.51 -18.80 27.53
N PHE A 208 0.06 -17.60 27.65
CA PHE A 208 0.33 -17.00 28.95
C PHE A 208 -0.97 -16.73 29.73
N TYR A 209 -1.97 -16.14 29.04
CA TYR A 209 -3.30 -15.92 29.58
C TYR A 209 -3.96 -17.23 30.07
N GLU A 210 -3.95 -18.30 29.27
CA GLU A 210 -4.52 -19.59 29.67
C GLU A 210 -3.80 -20.18 30.87
N LYS A 211 -2.50 -19.98 31.01
CA LYS A 211 -1.73 -20.40 32.19
C LYS A 211 -2.16 -19.64 33.45
N GLU A 212 -2.28 -18.32 33.39
CA GLU A 212 -2.74 -17.49 34.51
C GLU A 212 -4.15 -17.87 34.97
N LYS A 213 -5.05 -18.11 34.00
CA LYS A 213 -6.41 -18.57 34.24
C LYS A 213 -6.47 -19.88 34.99
N LYS A 214 -5.65 -20.89 34.59
CA LYS A 214 -5.55 -22.17 35.28
C LYS A 214 -4.99 -22.06 36.71
N GLN A 215 -4.20 -21.03 36.99
CA GLN A 215 -3.64 -20.75 38.32
C GLN A 215 -4.61 -20.00 39.23
N GLY A 216 -5.85 -19.76 38.78
CA GLY A 216 -6.87 -19.04 39.58
C GLY A 216 -6.55 -17.59 39.84
N LYS A 217 -5.64 -16.96 39.07
CA LYS A 217 -5.42 -15.53 39.16
C LYS A 217 -6.70 -14.79 38.77
N ASP A 218 -7.06 -13.78 39.56
CA ASP A 218 -8.18 -12.90 39.22
C ASP A 218 -7.81 -12.08 37.97
N ILE A 219 -8.33 -12.54 36.84
CA ILE A 219 -8.07 -11.95 35.53
C ILE A 219 -9.07 -10.81 35.33
N GLN A 220 -8.87 -9.73 36.05
CA GLN A 220 -9.59 -8.49 35.74
C GLN A 220 -9.01 -7.92 34.45
N ALA A 221 -9.83 -7.92 33.41
CA ALA A 221 -9.48 -7.23 32.18
C ALA A 221 -9.15 -5.75 32.54
N GLY A 222 -7.88 -5.38 32.42
CA GLY A 222 -7.38 -4.02 32.70
C GLY A 222 -7.89 -2.97 31.71
N TYR A 223 -9.07 -3.22 31.13
CA TYR A 223 -9.74 -2.35 30.18
C TYR A 223 -10.63 -1.34 30.91
N SER A 224 -10.37 -0.09 30.67
CA SER A 224 -11.41 0.92 30.87
C SER A 224 -12.57 0.66 29.86
N SER A 225 -13.77 1.14 30.17
CA SER A 225 -14.91 1.05 29.24
C SER A 225 -14.63 1.76 27.90
N ILE A 226 -13.76 2.76 27.93
CA ILE A 226 -13.29 3.54 26.76
C ILE A 226 -12.36 2.66 25.89
N ASP A 227 -11.43 1.92 26.51
CA ASP A 227 -10.50 1.04 25.78
C ASP A 227 -11.24 -0.09 25.04
N LYS A 228 -12.28 -0.67 25.66
CA LYS A 228 -13.14 -1.67 25.01
C LYS A 228 -13.83 -1.13 23.77
N LYS A 229 -14.34 0.12 23.83
CA LYS A 229 -14.99 0.76 22.67
C LYS A 229 -13.98 1.07 21.56
N ILE A 230 -12.81 1.59 21.91
CA ILE A 230 -11.73 1.90 20.93
C ILE A 230 -11.23 0.61 20.27
N MET A 231 -10.98 -0.46 21.02
CA MET A 231 -10.56 -1.75 20.45
C MET A 231 -11.62 -2.38 19.55
N LYS A 232 -12.88 -2.38 19.98
CA LYS A 232 -13.98 -2.88 19.15
C LYS A 232 -14.11 -2.06 17.86
N GLY A 233 -14.03 -0.74 17.99
CA GLY A 233 -14.07 0.19 16.84
C GLY A 233 -12.90 -0.01 15.87
N SER A 234 -11.66 -0.14 16.39
CA SER A 234 -10.48 -0.36 15.57
C SER A 234 -10.47 -1.75 14.90
N GLY A 235 -10.98 -2.77 15.59
CA GLY A 235 -11.14 -4.11 15.01
C GLY A 235 -12.16 -4.13 13.87
N ILE A 236 -13.32 -3.51 14.07
CA ILE A 236 -14.36 -3.35 13.03
C ILE A 236 -13.78 -2.56 11.85
N PHE A 237 -13.10 -1.45 12.10
CA PHE A 237 -12.49 -0.62 11.06
C PHE A 237 -11.44 -1.39 10.24
N LEU A 238 -10.59 -2.20 10.89
CA LEU A 238 -9.62 -3.05 10.19
C LEU A 238 -10.32 -4.10 9.32
N ILE A 239 -11.37 -4.75 9.82
CA ILE A 239 -12.16 -5.71 9.05
C ILE A 239 -12.79 -5.03 7.83
N LEU A 240 -13.38 -3.85 8.01
CA LEU A 240 -14.00 -3.08 6.92
C LEU A 240 -12.98 -2.66 5.87
N ILE A 241 -11.81 -2.16 6.28
CA ILE A 241 -10.72 -1.82 5.33
C ILE A 241 -10.24 -3.08 4.60
N THR A 242 -10.00 -4.19 5.31
CA THR A 242 -9.56 -5.44 4.69
C THR A 242 -10.61 -5.95 3.70
N ALA A 243 -11.88 -5.95 4.09
CA ALA A 243 -12.98 -6.34 3.21
C ALA A 243 -13.09 -5.42 1.98
N PHE A 244 -12.93 -4.10 2.17
CA PHE A 244 -12.92 -3.13 1.08
C PHE A 244 -11.74 -3.35 0.13
N VAL A 245 -10.53 -3.57 0.66
CA VAL A 245 -9.34 -3.86 -0.17
C VAL A 245 -9.52 -5.16 -0.95
N LEU A 246 -10.01 -6.22 -0.30
CA LEU A 246 -10.32 -7.48 -0.97
C LEU A 246 -11.40 -7.31 -2.04
N PHE A 247 -12.45 -6.53 -1.74
CA PHE A 247 -13.45 -6.16 -2.73
C PHE A 247 -12.81 -5.48 -3.95
N MET A 248 -12.00 -4.44 -3.75
CA MET A 248 -11.32 -3.72 -4.82
C MET A 248 -10.36 -4.60 -5.64
N LEU A 249 -9.74 -5.61 -5.02
CA LEU A 249 -8.77 -6.49 -5.69
C LEU A 249 -9.41 -7.62 -6.51
N PHE A 250 -10.59 -8.11 -6.08
CA PHE A 250 -11.19 -9.32 -6.65
C PHE A 250 -12.55 -9.10 -7.32
N PHE A 251 -13.16 -7.93 -7.12
CA PHE A 251 -14.42 -7.58 -7.74
C PHE A 251 -14.22 -6.59 -8.89
N GLY A 252 -15.26 -6.41 -9.66
CA GLY A 252 -15.29 -5.58 -10.85
C GLY A 252 -15.45 -6.42 -12.11
N ASP A 253 -16.01 -5.78 -13.13
CA ASP A 253 -16.26 -6.40 -14.43
C ASP A 253 -16.23 -5.32 -15.51
N ILE A 254 -16.06 -5.72 -16.78
CA ILE A 254 -16.17 -4.86 -17.94
C ILE A 254 -17.32 -5.37 -18.76
N HIS A 255 -18.31 -4.51 -19.02
CA HIS A 255 -19.44 -4.81 -19.88
C HIS A 255 -19.36 -3.98 -21.15
N TYR A 256 -19.73 -4.59 -22.27
CA TYR A 256 -19.73 -3.97 -23.59
C TYR A 256 -21.15 -3.77 -24.05
N VAL A 257 -21.59 -2.51 -24.15
CA VAL A 257 -22.94 -2.16 -24.61
C VAL A 257 -22.86 -1.52 -25.99
N PHE A 258 -23.37 -2.23 -26.99
CA PHE A 258 -23.39 -1.78 -28.38
C PHE A 258 -24.62 -0.87 -28.62
N ASN A 259 -24.35 0.40 -28.88
CA ASN A 259 -25.37 1.36 -29.31
C ASN A 259 -25.35 1.52 -30.84
N GLU A 260 -26.17 2.44 -31.36
CA GLU A 260 -26.28 2.68 -32.81
C GLU A 260 -24.98 3.27 -33.39
N ASP A 261 -24.35 4.23 -32.71
CA ASP A 261 -23.19 5.01 -33.17
C ASP A 261 -21.89 4.77 -32.38
N HIS A 262 -21.97 4.06 -31.24
CA HIS A 262 -20.82 3.83 -30.38
C HIS A 262 -20.92 2.54 -29.55
N LEU A 263 -19.77 2.03 -29.14
CA LEU A 263 -19.63 1.05 -28.07
C LEU A 263 -19.39 1.78 -26.74
N LEU A 264 -20.22 1.51 -25.75
CA LEU A 264 -19.94 1.88 -24.37
C LEU A 264 -19.20 0.74 -23.66
N VAL A 265 -18.01 1.01 -23.20
CA VAL A 265 -17.25 0.14 -22.30
C VAL A 265 -17.61 0.56 -20.87
N ASP A 266 -18.56 -0.13 -20.27
CA ASP A 266 -19.03 0.10 -18.89
C ASP A 266 -18.06 -0.60 -17.92
N ALA A 267 -17.36 0.18 -17.14
CA ALA A 267 -16.29 -0.26 -16.26
C ALA A 267 -16.62 0.03 -14.80
N ASN A 268 -17.22 -0.94 -14.09
CA ASN A 268 -17.73 -0.79 -12.74
C ASN A 268 -16.76 -0.21 -11.70
N MET A 269 -15.44 -0.30 -11.93
CA MET A 269 -14.40 0.10 -10.98
C MET A 269 -13.57 1.29 -11.50
N TYR A 270 -13.90 1.83 -12.67
CA TYR A 270 -13.19 2.92 -13.31
C TYR A 270 -14.16 3.75 -14.16
N THR A 271 -13.64 4.77 -14.83
CA THR A 271 -14.44 5.60 -15.74
C THR A 271 -14.83 4.82 -16.99
N ASP A 272 -16.08 4.93 -17.39
CA ASP A 272 -16.58 4.35 -18.65
C ASP A 272 -15.86 4.96 -19.85
N TYR A 273 -15.74 4.18 -20.91
CA TYR A 273 -15.13 4.62 -22.14
C TYR A 273 -16.12 4.52 -23.32
N VAL A 274 -16.31 5.63 -24.02
CA VAL A 274 -17.18 5.69 -25.21
C VAL A 274 -16.33 5.62 -26.46
N LEU A 275 -16.48 4.54 -27.21
CA LEU A 275 -15.80 4.30 -28.47
C LEU A 275 -16.78 4.53 -29.63
N ARG A 276 -16.66 5.65 -30.35
CA ARG A 276 -17.48 5.92 -31.52
C ARG A 276 -16.99 5.16 -32.72
N TYR A 277 -17.85 4.44 -33.42
CA TYR A 277 -17.46 3.62 -34.57
C TYR A 277 -16.78 4.42 -35.69
N GLU A 278 -17.27 5.62 -35.98
CA GLU A 278 -16.69 6.54 -36.98
C GLU A 278 -15.23 6.97 -36.71
N THR A 279 -14.75 6.79 -35.45
CA THR A 279 -13.40 7.19 -35.05
C THR A 279 -12.40 6.03 -35.06
N ILE A 280 -12.84 4.83 -35.42
CA ILE A 280 -12.01 3.63 -35.49
C ILE A 280 -11.37 3.62 -36.90
N GLU A 281 -10.04 3.65 -36.91
CA GLU A 281 -9.24 3.64 -38.14
C GLU A 281 -8.82 2.22 -38.53
N GLU A 282 -8.45 1.42 -37.49
CA GLU A 282 -8.03 0.03 -37.64
C GLU A 282 -8.54 -0.79 -36.45
N ILE A 283 -8.73 -2.10 -36.73
CA ILE A 283 -9.10 -3.08 -35.69
C ILE A 283 -8.34 -4.37 -35.96
N GLU A 284 -7.68 -4.90 -34.93
CA GLU A 284 -6.89 -6.11 -34.98
C GLU A 284 -7.28 -7.03 -33.80
N TYR A 285 -7.45 -8.31 -34.08
CA TYR A 285 -7.54 -9.35 -33.06
C TYR A 285 -6.16 -9.97 -32.82
N ARG A 286 -5.72 -10.01 -31.59
CA ARG A 286 -4.43 -10.59 -31.17
C ARG A 286 -4.63 -11.70 -30.17
N GLU A 287 -3.98 -12.81 -30.37
CA GLU A 287 -3.85 -13.87 -29.38
C GLU A 287 -2.85 -13.44 -28.30
N GLY A 288 -3.21 -13.71 -27.06
CA GLY A 288 -2.41 -13.35 -25.88
C GLY A 288 -2.63 -11.92 -25.38
N ASN A 289 -1.82 -11.58 -24.38
CA ASN A 289 -1.87 -10.29 -23.72
C ASN A 289 -1.02 -9.25 -24.48
N VAL A 290 -1.50 -8.03 -24.56
CA VAL A 290 -0.70 -6.87 -24.99
C VAL A 290 0.07 -6.35 -23.78
N PRO A 291 1.42 -6.47 -23.72
CA PRO A 291 2.20 -5.98 -22.60
C PRO A 291 2.14 -4.46 -22.52
N GLY A 292 2.30 -3.92 -21.31
CA GLY A 292 2.36 -2.46 -21.10
C GLY A 292 2.45 -2.10 -19.64
N LEU A 293 3.12 -1.00 -19.35
CA LEU A 293 3.22 -0.42 -18.01
C LEU A 293 2.04 0.51 -17.76
N ARG A 294 1.39 0.40 -16.60
CA ARG A 294 0.28 1.28 -16.25
C ARG A 294 0.78 2.68 -15.87
N VAL A 295 0.44 3.68 -16.67
CA VAL A 295 0.74 5.09 -16.43
C VAL A 295 -0.31 5.75 -15.54
N GLY A 296 -1.56 5.31 -15.62
CA GLY A 296 -2.65 5.80 -14.78
C GLY A 296 -3.90 4.96 -14.93
N GLY A 297 -4.74 4.92 -13.89
CA GLY A 297 -5.98 4.17 -13.93
C GLY A 297 -6.10 3.10 -12.84
N PHE A 298 -7.01 2.15 -13.04
CA PHE A 298 -7.32 1.06 -12.12
C PHE A 298 -6.59 -0.23 -12.51
N GLY A 299 -6.03 -0.93 -11.53
CA GLY A 299 -5.44 -2.25 -11.71
C GLY A 299 -5.67 -3.13 -10.50
N SER A 300 -6.14 -4.35 -10.73
CA SER A 300 -6.40 -5.37 -9.73
C SER A 300 -5.87 -6.73 -10.21
N PHE A 301 -6.10 -7.79 -9.45
CA PHE A 301 -5.83 -9.15 -9.92
C PHE A 301 -6.82 -9.63 -11.01
N ARG A 302 -7.81 -8.82 -11.33
CA ARG A 302 -8.87 -9.17 -12.29
C ARG A 302 -8.89 -8.24 -13.50
N LEU A 303 -8.67 -6.93 -13.32
CA LEU A 303 -8.91 -5.90 -14.33
C LEU A 303 -7.72 -4.95 -14.44
N LEU A 304 -7.45 -4.50 -15.66
CA LEU A 304 -6.49 -3.47 -16.01
C LEU A 304 -7.20 -2.41 -16.87
N MET A 305 -7.41 -1.20 -16.32
CA MET A 305 -8.18 -0.15 -16.98
C MET A 305 -7.49 1.21 -16.82
N GLY A 306 -7.50 2.01 -17.89
CA GLY A 306 -6.92 3.35 -17.92
C GLY A 306 -5.81 3.51 -18.95
N PHE A 307 -4.74 4.22 -18.59
CA PHE A 307 -3.64 4.54 -19.47
C PHE A 307 -2.45 3.63 -19.22
N PHE A 308 -1.94 3.06 -20.29
CA PHE A 308 -0.78 2.17 -20.31
C PHE A 308 0.23 2.66 -21.33
N GLU A 309 1.48 2.26 -21.19
CA GLU A 309 2.57 2.60 -22.10
C GLU A 309 3.37 1.35 -22.46
N ASN A 310 3.71 1.20 -23.73
CA ASN A 310 4.64 0.19 -24.24
C ASN A 310 5.44 0.74 -25.42
N GLU A 311 6.42 -0.04 -25.89
CA GLU A 311 7.28 0.36 -27.00
C GLU A 311 6.53 0.40 -28.36
N GLU A 312 5.47 -0.40 -28.51
CA GLU A 312 4.73 -0.54 -29.76
C GLU A 312 3.76 0.63 -30.00
N PHE A 313 3.01 1.03 -28.96
CA PHE A 313 1.92 2.01 -29.09
C PHE A 313 2.21 3.31 -28.37
N GLY A 314 3.31 3.41 -27.63
CA GLY A 314 3.49 4.48 -26.68
C GLY A 314 2.38 4.47 -25.62
N THR A 315 1.94 5.66 -25.20
CA THR A 315 0.81 5.79 -24.26
C THR A 315 -0.52 5.47 -24.96
N HIS A 316 -1.24 4.47 -24.45
CA HIS A 316 -2.48 3.97 -25.00
C HIS A 316 -3.55 3.73 -23.93
N THR A 317 -4.82 3.65 -24.35
CA THR A 317 -5.94 3.34 -23.45
C THR A 317 -6.15 1.83 -23.38
N ARG A 318 -6.44 1.31 -22.19
CA ARG A 318 -6.67 -0.11 -21.98
C ARG A 318 -7.89 -0.36 -21.09
N TYR A 319 -8.71 -1.32 -21.49
CA TYR A 319 -9.81 -1.90 -20.73
C TYR A 319 -9.81 -3.41 -20.93
N THR A 320 -9.06 -4.11 -20.09
CA THR A 320 -8.85 -5.57 -20.25
C THR A 320 -8.98 -6.28 -18.90
N TYR A 321 -9.24 -7.58 -18.99
CA TYR A 321 -8.96 -8.46 -17.87
C TYR A 321 -7.46 -8.56 -17.61
N TYR A 322 -7.09 -9.04 -16.43
CA TYR A 322 -5.68 -9.28 -16.08
C TYR A 322 -5.19 -10.51 -16.85
N ASP A 323 -4.08 -10.37 -17.56
CA ASP A 323 -3.46 -11.43 -18.39
C ASP A 323 -4.45 -12.16 -19.33
N PRO A 324 -5.11 -11.46 -20.25
CA PRO A 324 -6.13 -12.05 -21.11
C PRO A 324 -5.51 -12.96 -22.17
N GLU A 325 -6.22 -14.05 -22.52
CA GLU A 325 -5.83 -14.98 -23.59
C GLU A 325 -5.90 -14.37 -25.00
N ALA A 326 -6.65 -13.29 -25.17
CA ALA A 326 -6.76 -12.53 -26.41
C ALA A 326 -7.11 -11.07 -26.15
N CYS A 327 -6.71 -10.19 -27.06
CA CYS A 327 -7.00 -8.76 -27.03
C CYS A 327 -7.50 -8.28 -28.39
N ILE A 328 -8.27 -7.19 -28.36
CA ILE A 328 -8.61 -6.38 -29.52
C ILE A 328 -7.78 -5.11 -29.43
N VAL A 329 -7.01 -4.81 -30.46
CA VAL A 329 -6.27 -3.56 -30.59
C VAL A 329 -6.98 -2.71 -31.63
N LEU A 330 -7.35 -1.50 -31.22
CA LEU A 330 -8.02 -0.53 -32.06
C LEU A 330 -7.12 0.69 -32.25
N THR A 331 -7.07 1.25 -33.44
CA THR A 331 -6.52 2.59 -33.68
C THR A 331 -7.68 3.56 -33.73
N VAL A 332 -7.72 4.49 -32.77
CA VAL A 332 -8.77 5.49 -32.60
C VAL A 332 -8.15 6.88 -32.59
N ARG A 333 -8.35 7.66 -33.65
CA ARG A 333 -7.73 8.98 -33.83
C ARG A 333 -6.21 8.96 -33.63
N GLY A 334 -5.56 7.98 -34.25
CA GLY A 334 -4.12 7.80 -34.18
C GLY A 334 -3.58 7.30 -32.83
N LYS A 335 -4.44 6.85 -31.88
CA LYS A 335 -4.04 6.28 -30.61
C LYS A 335 -4.57 4.87 -30.45
N ALA A 336 -3.77 4.02 -29.84
CA ALA A 336 -4.19 2.66 -29.57
C ALA A 336 -5.17 2.57 -28.40
N VAL A 337 -6.17 1.71 -28.54
CA VAL A 337 -7.11 1.30 -27.49
C VAL A 337 -7.13 -0.22 -27.45
N VAL A 338 -6.85 -0.79 -26.29
CA VAL A 338 -6.78 -2.24 -26.09
C VAL A 338 -7.95 -2.70 -25.25
N LEU A 339 -8.73 -3.64 -25.80
CA LEU A 339 -9.91 -4.21 -25.13
C LEU A 339 -9.75 -5.72 -24.99
N SER A 340 -10.33 -6.32 -23.95
CA SER A 340 -10.52 -7.79 -23.88
C SER A 340 -11.79 -8.14 -23.09
N ALA A 341 -12.39 -9.27 -23.42
CA ALA A 341 -13.39 -9.92 -22.59
C ALA A 341 -12.74 -10.94 -21.63
N LYS A 342 -13.54 -11.70 -20.88
CA LYS A 342 -13.07 -12.68 -19.88
C LYS A 342 -12.30 -13.84 -20.50
N THR A 343 -12.75 -14.30 -21.66
CA THR A 343 -12.19 -15.45 -22.38
C THR A 343 -11.80 -15.04 -23.80
N ALA A 344 -10.98 -15.85 -24.44
CA ALA A 344 -10.64 -15.65 -25.85
C ALA A 344 -11.88 -15.73 -26.76
N GLU A 345 -12.83 -16.62 -26.46
CA GLU A 345 -14.07 -16.79 -27.21
C GLU A 345 -14.97 -15.54 -27.11
N GLU A 346 -15.18 -15.02 -25.89
CA GLU A 346 -15.92 -13.77 -25.68
C GLU A 346 -15.21 -12.58 -26.33
N THR A 347 -13.88 -12.52 -26.30
CA THR A 347 -13.08 -11.48 -26.98
C THR A 347 -13.22 -11.57 -28.49
N ARG A 348 -13.27 -12.77 -29.06
CA ARG A 348 -13.52 -12.99 -30.49
C ARG A 348 -14.93 -12.55 -30.88
N THR A 349 -15.94 -12.90 -30.09
CA THR A 349 -17.33 -12.46 -30.30
C THR A 349 -17.45 -10.93 -30.26
N LEU A 350 -16.76 -10.29 -29.32
CA LEU A 350 -16.68 -8.84 -29.22
C LEU A 350 -16.03 -8.24 -30.49
N TYR A 351 -14.95 -8.82 -30.97
CA TYR A 351 -14.26 -8.40 -32.19
C TYR A 351 -15.16 -8.51 -33.44
N GLU A 352 -15.81 -9.65 -33.64
CA GLU A 352 -16.71 -9.90 -34.77
C GLU A 352 -17.93 -8.94 -34.76
N THR A 353 -18.45 -8.70 -33.59
CA THR A 353 -19.56 -7.73 -33.39
C THR A 353 -19.10 -6.30 -33.74
N LEU A 354 -17.91 -5.88 -33.30
CA LEU A 354 -17.35 -4.58 -33.64
C LEU A 354 -17.13 -4.45 -35.15
N LEU A 355 -16.57 -5.47 -35.81
CA LEU A 355 -16.38 -5.50 -37.28
C LEU A 355 -17.72 -5.26 -38.00
N SER A 356 -18.79 -5.89 -37.54
CA SER A 356 -20.11 -5.76 -38.17
C SER A 356 -20.73 -4.37 -38.00
N LYS A 357 -20.21 -3.56 -37.06
CA LYS A 357 -20.70 -2.18 -36.76
C LYS A 357 -19.86 -1.11 -37.47
N ILE A 358 -18.62 -1.43 -37.83
CA ILE A 358 -17.69 -0.51 -38.49
C ILE A 358 -17.79 -0.62 -40.04
N GLY A 359 -18.11 -1.81 -40.56
CA GLY A 359 -18.30 -2.07 -42.01
C GLY A 359 -19.72 -1.91 -42.43
#